data_6f7e21450bc63e39ea70366dbb5a5f1a
#
_entry.id   6f7e21450bc63e39ea70366dbb5a5f1a
#
_cell.length_a   1.000
_cell.length_b   1.000
_cell.length_c   1.000
_cell.angle_alpha   90.00
_cell.angle_beta   90.00
_cell.angle_gamma   90.00
#
_symmetry.space_group_name_H-M   'P 1'
#
loop_
_entity.id
_entity.type
_entity.pdbx_description
1 polymer ?
#
loop_
_entity_poly.entity_id
_entity_poly.type
_entity_poly.pdbx_seq_one_letter_code
_entity_poly.pdbx_strand_id
1 'polypeptide(L)'
;MSKVQIKTSLGDITVRLYDETPLHRDNFIKLAKEGYYNGTLFHRVIKNFMIQGGDPDSKGAAAGVQLGTGGPGYTVPAEFVYPQYFHKKGALAAARQSDQVNPEKKSSGSQFYIVTGEVYSAGKLTQLEKQLEQRMLQSIFDSLVVENRDKILQLRRNRDQAGIAAIQEQLQKDTFAKAKEMGKPKFTDAQREAYTTVGGTPFLDNDYTVFGEVEEGMDVIDAIQNVATGAGDRPSTDVVMIEVKVIE
;
A
#
# COMPACT_ATOMS: atom_id res chain seq x y z
N MET A 1 -7.82 -20.35 -8.16
CA MET A 1 -7.31 -18.95 -8.06
C MET A 1 -7.56 -18.27 -9.40
N SER A 2 -8.20 -17.12 -9.38
CA SER A 2 -8.53 -16.39 -10.61
C SER A 2 -7.32 -15.68 -11.18
N LYS A 3 -7.22 -15.66 -12.51
CA LYS A 3 -6.16 -14.96 -13.25
C LYS A 3 -6.73 -13.87 -14.14
N VAL A 4 -6.03 -12.76 -14.21
CA VAL A 4 -6.38 -11.60 -15.05
C VAL A 4 -5.19 -11.23 -15.91
N GLN A 5 -5.43 -11.08 -17.21
CA GLN A 5 -4.48 -10.55 -18.16
C GLN A 5 -4.66 -9.04 -18.30
N ILE A 6 -3.58 -8.30 -18.18
CA ILE A 6 -3.50 -6.87 -18.43
C ILE A 6 -2.65 -6.67 -19.68
N LYS A 7 -3.30 -6.40 -20.81
CA LYS A 7 -2.64 -6.09 -22.07
C LYS A 7 -2.25 -4.62 -22.09
N THR A 8 -0.97 -4.32 -22.11
CA THR A 8 -0.48 -2.93 -22.11
C THR A 8 0.16 -2.55 -23.45
N SER A 9 0.40 -1.26 -23.63
CA SER A 9 1.15 -0.74 -24.78
C SER A 9 2.63 -1.19 -24.82
N LEU A 10 3.14 -1.80 -23.75
CA LEU A 10 4.51 -2.30 -23.64
C LEU A 10 4.60 -3.83 -23.51
N GLY A 11 3.48 -4.53 -23.53
CA GLY A 11 3.40 -5.98 -23.42
C GLY A 11 2.31 -6.44 -22.47
N ASP A 12 2.19 -7.74 -22.32
CA ASP A 12 1.13 -8.38 -21.54
C ASP A 12 1.66 -8.77 -20.14
N ILE A 13 0.80 -8.60 -19.15
CA ILE A 13 1.05 -8.97 -17.75
C ILE A 13 -0.06 -9.91 -17.33
N THR A 14 0.26 -11.03 -16.71
CA THR A 14 -0.71 -11.92 -16.08
C THR A 14 -0.56 -11.83 -14.56
N VAL A 15 -1.66 -11.52 -13.88
CA VAL A 15 -1.72 -11.49 -12.43
C VAL A 15 -2.61 -12.61 -11.92
N ARG A 16 -2.18 -13.24 -10.82
CA ARG A 16 -2.96 -14.21 -10.05
C ARG A 16 -3.56 -13.50 -8.84
N LEU A 17 -4.85 -13.68 -8.62
CA LEU A 17 -5.54 -13.08 -7.48
C LEU A 17 -5.66 -14.07 -6.32
N TYR A 18 -5.55 -13.58 -5.09
CA TYR A 18 -5.60 -14.40 -3.88
C TYR A 18 -7.04 -14.65 -3.42
N ASP A 19 -7.32 -15.88 -3.00
CA ASP A 19 -8.66 -16.27 -2.52
C ASP A 19 -8.93 -15.74 -1.10
N GLU A 20 -7.89 -15.47 -0.33
CA GLU A 20 -7.95 -14.98 1.04
C GLU A 20 -8.26 -13.47 1.14
N THR A 21 -8.30 -12.78 0.01
CA THR A 21 -8.74 -11.37 -0.11
C THR A 21 -9.95 -11.26 -1.04
N PRO A 22 -11.09 -11.89 -0.70
CA PRO A 22 -12.22 -12.06 -1.60
C PRO A 22 -12.86 -10.73 -2.02
N LEU A 23 -12.90 -9.71 -1.16
CA LEU A 23 -13.50 -8.43 -1.50
C LEU A 23 -12.70 -7.73 -2.61
N HIS A 24 -11.37 -7.70 -2.51
CA HIS A 24 -10.50 -7.11 -3.52
C HIS A 24 -10.46 -7.95 -4.79
N ARG A 25 -10.36 -9.29 -4.65
CA ARG A 25 -10.38 -10.22 -5.78
C ARG A 25 -11.66 -10.05 -6.61
N ASP A 26 -12.81 -10.15 -5.97
CA ASP A 26 -14.12 -10.14 -6.67
C ASP A 26 -14.41 -8.77 -7.27
N ASN A 27 -14.01 -7.68 -6.59
CA ASN A 27 -14.10 -6.33 -7.11
C ASN A 27 -13.22 -6.12 -8.35
N PHE A 28 -11.96 -6.58 -8.32
CA PHE A 28 -11.06 -6.47 -9.46
C PHE A 28 -11.57 -7.28 -10.66
N ILE A 29 -12.07 -8.50 -10.44
CA ILE A 29 -12.70 -9.35 -11.46
C ILE A 29 -13.93 -8.65 -12.07
N LYS A 30 -14.79 -8.09 -11.22
CA LYS A 30 -15.98 -7.36 -11.68
C LYS A 30 -15.60 -6.21 -12.61
N LEU A 31 -14.69 -5.34 -12.19
CA LEU A 31 -14.25 -4.20 -12.98
C LEU A 31 -13.54 -4.61 -14.27
N ALA A 32 -12.77 -5.70 -14.25
CA ALA A 32 -12.16 -6.26 -15.46
C ALA A 32 -13.21 -6.76 -16.45
N LYS A 33 -14.23 -7.50 -15.98
CA LYS A 33 -15.34 -7.98 -16.83
C LYS A 33 -16.20 -6.86 -17.42
N GLU A 34 -16.36 -5.75 -16.69
CA GLU A 34 -17.06 -4.55 -17.15
C GLU A 34 -16.25 -3.70 -18.13
N GLY A 35 -14.98 -4.06 -18.40
CA GLY A 35 -14.08 -3.28 -19.25
C GLY A 35 -13.69 -1.94 -18.61
N TYR A 36 -13.85 -1.81 -17.29
CA TYR A 36 -13.61 -0.56 -16.56
C TYR A 36 -12.18 -0.05 -16.73
N TYR A 37 -11.21 -0.96 -16.75
CA TYR A 37 -9.79 -0.62 -16.88
C TYR A 37 -9.33 -0.37 -18.30
N ASN A 38 -10.13 -0.74 -19.34
CA ASN A 38 -9.74 -0.61 -20.74
C ASN A 38 -9.54 0.85 -21.12
N GLY A 39 -8.36 1.19 -21.63
CA GLY A 39 -7.96 2.54 -21.99
C GLY A 39 -7.46 3.41 -20.83
N THR A 40 -7.44 2.91 -19.59
CA THR A 40 -6.82 3.61 -18.47
C THR A 40 -5.29 3.52 -18.55
N LEU A 41 -4.61 4.36 -17.80
CA LEU A 41 -3.15 4.48 -17.82
C LEU A 41 -2.51 3.89 -16.53
N PHE A 42 -1.27 3.42 -16.66
CA PHE A 42 -0.35 3.48 -15.53
C PHE A 42 0.09 4.93 -15.33
N HIS A 43 -0.71 5.70 -14.63
CA HIS A 43 -0.61 7.15 -14.53
C HIS A 43 0.47 7.63 -13.58
N ARG A 44 1.00 6.75 -12.72
CA ARG A 44 2.08 7.06 -11.77
C ARG A 44 3.08 5.93 -11.73
N VAL A 45 4.31 6.24 -12.09
CA VAL A 45 5.42 5.27 -12.18
C VAL A 45 6.62 5.83 -11.43
N ILE A 46 7.06 5.12 -10.40
CA ILE A 46 8.26 5.45 -9.64
C ILE A 46 9.19 4.24 -9.67
N LYS A 47 10.33 4.42 -10.30
CA LYS A 47 11.36 3.38 -10.39
C LYS A 47 11.80 2.90 -9.02
N ASN A 48 12.01 1.60 -8.87
CA ASN A 48 12.36 0.92 -7.62
C ASN A 48 11.32 1.11 -6.49
N PHE A 49 10.09 1.43 -6.86
CA PHE A 49 8.98 1.54 -5.93
C PHE A 49 7.74 0.80 -6.43
N MET A 50 6.99 1.39 -7.37
CA MET A 50 5.76 0.77 -7.89
C MET A 50 5.33 1.40 -9.23
N ILE A 51 4.44 0.71 -9.93
CA ILE A 51 3.65 1.23 -11.04
C ILE A 51 2.18 1.22 -10.64
N GLN A 52 1.49 2.35 -10.75
CA GLN A 52 0.12 2.54 -10.30
C GLN A 52 -0.81 2.90 -11.44
N GLY A 53 -1.98 2.28 -11.45
CA GLY A 53 -3.04 2.53 -12.42
C GLY A 53 -4.44 2.37 -11.84
N GLY A 54 -5.45 2.29 -12.72
CA GLY A 54 -6.83 2.07 -12.32
C GLY A 54 -7.65 3.33 -12.03
N ASP A 55 -7.10 4.52 -12.35
CA ASP A 55 -7.86 5.77 -12.33
C ASP A 55 -8.72 5.89 -13.59
N PRO A 56 -10.06 5.91 -13.50
CA PRO A 56 -10.94 6.04 -14.64
C PRO A 56 -10.78 7.36 -15.41
N ASP A 57 -10.37 8.42 -14.71
CA ASP A 57 -10.15 9.75 -15.30
C ASP A 57 -8.89 9.78 -16.19
N SER A 58 -8.07 8.73 -16.13
CA SER A 58 -6.88 8.60 -16.96
C SER A 58 -7.20 8.23 -18.43
N LYS A 59 -8.42 7.76 -18.73
CA LYS A 59 -8.80 7.40 -20.10
C LYS A 59 -8.76 8.62 -21.02
N GLY A 60 -7.84 8.60 -21.99
CA GLY A 60 -7.69 9.70 -22.94
C GLY A 60 -7.30 11.03 -22.32
N ALA A 61 -6.77 11.04 -21.10
CA ALA A 61 -6.38 12.25 -20.41
C ALA A 61 -5.27 13.00 -21.13
N ALA A 62 -5.47 14.30 -21.38
CA ALA A 62 -4.47 15.16 -21.98
C ALA A 62 -3.20 15.23 -21.14
N ALA A 63 -2.08 15.56 -21.77
CA ALA A 63 -0.83 15.79 -21.07
C ALA A 63 -0.99 16.93 -20.04
N GLY A 64 -0.41 16.76 -18.84
CA GLY A 64 -0.47 17.75 -17.76
C GLY A 64 -1.73 17.70 -16.88
N VAL A 65 -2.73 16.90 -17.23
CA VAL A 65 -3.90 16.68 -16.36
C VAL A 65 -3.45 15.92 -15.11
N GLN A 66 -3.86 16.41 -13.94
CA GLN A 66 -3.61 15.74 -12.67
C GLN A 66 -4.50 14.50 -12.56
N LEU A 67 -3.90 13.35 -12.26
CA LEU A 67 -4.54 12.06 -12.14
C LEU A 67 -4.31 11.49 -10.73
N GLY A 68 -5.00 10.39 -10.41
CA GLY A 68 -4.82 9.67 -9.15
C GLY A 68 -5.94 9.92 -8.11
N THR A 69 -6.97 10.67 -8.47
CA THR A 69 -8.12 10.94 -7.57
C THR A 69 -9.40 10.23 -7.99
N GLY A 70 -9.47 9.69 -9.20
CA GLY A 70 -10.65 9.02 -9.74
C GLY A 70 -10.88 7.62 -9.15
N GLY A 71 -12.14 7.20 -9.21
CA GLY A 71 -12.56 5.88 -8.74
C GLY A 71 -14.02 5.60 -9.07
N PRO A 72 -14.53 4.40 -8.73
CA PRO A 72 -15.88 3.97 -9.08
C PRO A 72 -16.98 4.52 -8.14
N GLY A 73 -16.65 5.43 -7.23
CA GLY A 73 -17.61 6.01 -6.27
C GLY A 73 -17.78 5.20 -4.97
N TYR A 74 -16.94 4.20 -4.74
CA TYR A 74 -16.91 3.41 -3.50
C TYR A 74 -15.48 3.03 -3.11
N THR A 75 -15.31 2.60 -1.87
CA THR A 75 -14.07 2.05 -1.33
C THR A 75 -14.27 0.59 -0.93
N VAL A 76 -13.17 -0.15 -0.80
CA VAL A 76 -13.17 -1.55 -0.37
C VAL A 76 -12.55 -1.64 1.02
N PRO A 77 -13.20 -2.30 2.01
CA PRO A 77 -12.60 -2.52 3.32
C PRO A 77 -11.25 -3.23 3.22
N ALA A 78 -10.31 -2.87 4.09
CA ALA A 78 -8.99 -3.49 4.10
C ALA A 78 -9.07 -5.00 4.39
N GLU A 79 -8.24 -5.78 3.70
CA GLU A 79 -8.09 -7.23 3.89
C GLU A 79 -6.61 -7.56 4.08
N PHE A 80 -6.07 -7.27 5.28
CA PHE A 80 -4.67 -7.55 5.57
C PHE A 80 -4.47 -9.02 5.94
N VAL A 81 -3.85 -9.79 5.04
CA VAL A 81 -3.46 -11.19 5.26
C VAL A 81 -1.94 -11.26 5.51
N TYR A 82 -1.51 -10.47 6.45
CA TYR A 82 -0.10 -10.33 6.83
C TYR A 82 0.25 -11.31 7.97
N PRO A 83 1.43 -11.94 7.99
CA PRO A 83 2.56 -11.79 7.06
C PRO A 83 2.56 -12.73 5.85
N GLN A 84 1.46 -13.43 5.56
CA GLN A 84 1.38 -14.37 4.44
C GLN A 84 1.54 -13.65 3.10
N TYR A 85 0.84 -12.51 2.92
CA TYR A 85 0.95 -11.66 1.74
C TYR A 85 1.62 -10.35 2.10
N PHE A 86 2.68 -10.02 1.39
CA PHE A 86 3.53 -8.87 1.64
C PHE A 86 4.04 -8.27 0.33
N HIS A 87 4.63 -7.09 0.40
CA HIS A 87 5.02 -6.28 -0.76
C HIS A 87 6.36 -6.70 -1.38
N LYS A 88 6.52 -7.98 -1.72
CA LYS A 88 7.63 -8.43 -2.56
C LYS A 88 7.49 -7.87 -3.98
N LYS A 89 8.58 -7.83 -4.75
CA LYS A 89 8.52 -7.49 -6.19
C LYS A 89 7.47 -8.33 -6.91
N GLY A 90 6.61 -7.68 -7.70
CA GLY A 90 5.49 -8.31 -8.38
C GLY A 90 4.20 -8.43 -7.57
N ALA A 91 4.17 -8.02 -6.31
CA ALA A 91 2.93 -7.99 -5.54
C ALA A 91 1.94 -6.99 -6.14
N LEU A 92 0.67 -7.39 -6.25
CA LEU A 92 -0.46 -6.57 -6.66
C LEU A 92 -1.21 -6.10 -5.41
N ALA A 93 -1.26 -4.79 -5.22
CA ALA A 93 -1.86 -4.19 -4.03
C ALA A 93 -2.80 -3.04 -4.39
N ALA A 94 -3.75 -2.77 -3.49
CA ALA A 94 -4.71 -1.69 -3.66
C ALA A 94 -4.15 -0.35 -3.16
N ALA A 95 -4.28 0.70 -3.97
CA ALA A 95 -4.01 2.06 -3.53
C ALA A 95 -5.05 2.53 -2.53
N ARG A 96 -4.73 3.52 -1.72
CA ARG A 96 -5.65 4.14 -0.77
C ARG A 96 -5.24 5.57 -0.42
N GLN A 97 -6.16 6.32 0.16
CA GLN A 97 -5.88 7.62 0.75
C GLN A 97 -5.10 7.48 2.05
N SER A 98 -4.42 8.55 2.46
CA SER A 98 -3.63 8.61 3.69
C SER A 98 -4.47 8.40 4.96
N ASP A 99 -3.84 7.94 6.04
CA ASP A 99 -4.49 7.67 7.33
C ASP A 99 -5.20 8.90 7.92
N GLN A 100 -4.75 10.11 7.59
CA GLN A 100 -5.36 11.36 8.07
C GLN A 100 -6.81 11.53 7.61
N VAL A 101 -7.13 11.09 6.39
CA VAL A 101 -8.48 11.18 5.81
C VAL A 101 -9.17 9.82 5.72
N ASN A 102 -8.44 8.74 5.94
CA ASN A 102 -8.90 7.37 5.83
C ASN A 102 -8.29 6.47 6.93
N PRO A 103 -8.64 6.72 8.22
CA PRO A 103 -8.07 5.98 9.35
C PRO A 103 -8.42 4.49 9.35
N GLU A 104 -9.50 4.10 8.66
CA GLU A 104 -9.90 2.69 8.48
C GLU A 104 -9.09 1.97 7.40
N LYS A 105 -8.16 2.67 6.74
CA LYS A 105 -7.29 2.12 5.68
C LYS A 105 -8.07 1.44 4.54
N LYS A 106 -9.28 1.92 4.24
CA LYS A 106 -10.08 1.42 3.13
C LYS A 106 -9.35 1.64 1.82
N SER A 107 -9.38 0.65 0.95
CA SER A 107 -8.76 0.71 -0.36
C SER A 107 -9.59 1.53 -1.35
N SER A 108 -8.94 2.14 -2.33
CA SER A 108 -9.61 2.64 -3.54
C SER A 108 -10.43 1.54 -4.18
N GLY A 109 -11.61 1.89 -4.70
CA GLY A 109 -12.47 0.93 -5.42
C GLY A 109 -11.89 0.46 -6.75
N SER A 110 -10.89 1.17 -7.33
CA SER A 110 -10.32 0.79 -8.63
C SER A 110 -8.81 0.95 -8.75
N GLN A 111 -8.20 1.89 -8.03
CA GLN A 111 -6.76 2.12 -8.18
C GLN A 111 -5.94 1.05 -7.49
N PHE A 112 -4.95 0.54 -8.18
CA PHE A 112 -4.03 -0.49 -7.74
C PHE A 112 -2.60 -0.16 -8.14
N TYR A 113 -1.64 -0.84 -7.53
CA TYR A 113 -0.24 -0.76 -7.94
C TYR A 113 0.40 -2.14 -7.95
N ILE A 114 1.44 -2.27 -8.77
CA ILE A 114 2.30 -3.44 -8.81
C ILE A 114 3.67 -3.01 -8.29
N VAL A 115 4.17 -3.75 -7.31
CA VAL A 115 5.45 -3.46 -6.65
C VAL A 115 6.59 -3.77 -7.60
N THR A 116 7.47 -2.80 -7.79
CA THR A 116 8.78 -2.99 -8.43
C THR A 116 9.88 -3.10 -7.38
N GLY A 117 9.90 -2.18 -6.41
CA GLY A 117 10.75 -2.22 -5.24
C GLY A 117 12.26 -2.22 -5.52
N GLU A 118 13.04 -2.36 -4.46
CA GLU A 118 14.49 -2.55 -4.50
C GLU A 118 14.92 -3.76 -3.68
N VAL A 119 16.13 -4.26 -3.94
CA VAL A 119 16.73 -5.32 -3.14
C VAL A 119 17.35 -4.70 -1.88
N TYR A 120 17.03 -5.26 -0.73
CA TYR A 120 17.52 -4.82 0.57
C TYR A 120 18.69 -5.67 1.05
N SER A 121 19.66 -5.06 1.73
CA SER A 121 20.61 -5.83 2.53
C SER A 121 19.96 -6.27 3.86
N ALA A 122 20.46 -7.34 4.45
CA ALA A 122 20.01 -7.81 5.76
C ALA A 122 20.12 -6.70 6.84
N GLY A 123 21.18 -5.87 6.77
CA GLY A 123 21.36 -4.73 7.68
C GLY A 123 20.30 -3.64 7.50
N LYS A 124 19.94 -3.31 6.25
CA LYS A 124 18.85 -2.35 5.97
C LYS A 124 17.51 -2.86 6.49
N LEU A 125 17.19 -4.16 6.34
CA LEU A 125 15.96 -4.74 6.89
C LEU A 125 15.93 -4.67 8.41
N THR A 126 17.04 -4.95 9.09
CA THR A 126 17.15 -4.82 10.55
C THR A 126 16.97 -3.37 11.01
N GLN A 127 17.49 -2.42 10.23
CA GLN A 127 17.28 -0.99 10.52
C GLN A 127 15.80 -0.60 10.32
N LEU A 128 15.15 -1.13 9.29
CA LEU A 128 13.72 -0.88 9.05
C LEU A 128 12.86 -1.46 10.17
N GLU A 129 13.16 -2.65 10.68
CA GLU A 129 12.47 -3.22 11.86
C GLU A 129 12.51 -2.28 13.07
N LYS A 130 13.67 -1.65 13.33
CA LYS A 130 13.80 -0.66 14.40
C LYS A 130 12.94 0.58 14.15
N GLN A 131 12.86 1.04 12.90
CA GLN A 131 11.99 2.17 12.54
C GLN A 131 10.51 1.82 12.69
N LEU A 132 10.11 0.61 12.30
CA LEU A 132 8.75 0.11 12.50
C LEU A 132 8.39 -0.01 13.98
N GLU A 133 9.31 -0.49 14.83
CA GLU A 133 9.13 -0.52 16.28
C GLU A 133 8.90 0.90 16.84
N GLN A 134 9.68 1.88 16.41
CA GLN A 134 9.52 3.28 16.83
C GLN A 134 8.17 3.87 16.39
N ARG A 135 7.75 3.61 15.14
CA ARG A 135 6.43 4.03 14.66
C ARG A 135 5.30 3.39 15.45
N MET A 136 5.42 2.11 15.77
CA MET A 136 4.45 1.39 16.60
C MET A 136 4.33 2.03 18.00
N LEU A 137 5.45 2.31 18.66
CA LEU A 137 5.48 2.99 19.96
C LEU A 137 4.81 4.37 19.88
N GLN A 138 5.14 5.15 18.85
CA GLN A 138 4.52 6.47 18.66
C GLN A 138 3.02 6.36 18.45
N SER A 139 2.56 5.45 17.58
CA SER A 139 1.13 5.23 17.32
C SER A 139 0.35 4.81 18.56
N ILE A 140 0.92 3.93 19.39
CA ILE A 140 0.32 3.52 20.68
C ILE A 140 0.23 4.73 21.62
N PHE A 141 1.31 5.50 21.74
CA PHE A 141 1.33 6.70 22.58
C PHE A 141 0.27 7.72 22.16
N ASP A 142 0.20 8.03 20.85
CA ASP A 142 -0.77 8.98 20.30
C ASP A 142 -2.21 8.51 20.56
N SER A 143 -2.50 7.23 20.42
CA SER A 143 -3.80 6.64 20.75
C SER A 143 -4.14 6.82 22.22
N LEU A 144 -3.19 6.55 23.12
CA LEU A 144 -3.38 6.73 24.56
C LEU A 144 -3.57 8.21 24.94
N VAL A 145 -2.90 9.14 24.25
CA VAL A 145 -3.11 10.59 24.42
C VAL A 145 -4.54 10.98 24.04
N VAL A 146 -5.05 10.44 22.91
CA VAL A 146 -6.43 10.67 22.47
C VAL A 146 -7.42 10.12 23.51
N GLU A 147 -7.22 8.88 23.97
CA GLU A 147 -8.07 8.24 24.99
C GLU A 147 -8.12 9.05 26.31
N ASN A 148 -7.02 9.72 26.67
CA ASN A 148 -6.88 10.51 27.88
C ASN A 148 -7.07 12.04 27.68
N ARG A 149 -7.56 12.46 26.52
CA ARG A 149 -7.64 13.87 26.12
C ARG A 149 -8.33 14.75 27.14
N ASP A 150 -9.49 14.35 27.63
CA ASP A 150 -10.29 15.17 28.57
C ASP A 150 -9.57 15.36 29.89
N LYS A 151 -8.93 14.31 30.42
CA LYS A 151 -8.11 14.36 31.63
C LYS A 151 -6.92 15.31 31.45
N ILE A 152 -6.22 15.21 30.33
CA ILE A 152 -5.09 16.09 30.01
C ILE A 152 -5.55 17.56 29.92
N LEU A 153 -6.68 17.82 29.27
CA LEU A 153 -7.25 19.16 29.15
C LEU A 153 -7.64 19.74 30.52
N GLN A 154 -8.21 18.91 31.41
CA GLN A 154 -8.57 19.32 32.77
C GLN A 154 -7.33 19.70 33.59
N LEU A 155 -6.28 18.87 33.56
CA LEU A 155 -5.00 19.15 34.24
C LEU A 155 -4.37 20.46 33.72
N ARG A 156 -4.41 20.70 32.42
CA ARG A 156 -3.91 21.94 31.81
C ARG A 156 -4.71 23.16 32.25
N ARG A 157 -6.05 23.08 32.29
CA ARG A 157 -6.94 24.16 32.77
C ARG A 157 -6.64 24.49 34.23
N ASN A 158 -6.41 23.49 35.05
CA ASN A 158 -6.09 23.65 36.48
C ASN A 158 -4.63 24.08 36.72
N ARG A 159 -3.80 24.17 35.67
CA ARG A 159 -2.34 24.42 35.76
C ARG A 159 -1.61 23.45 36.68
N ASP A 160 -2.11 22.21 36.77
CA ASP A 160 -1.56 21.14 37.59
C ASP A 160 -0.34 20.50 36.89
N GLN A 161 0.82 21.08 37.10
CA GLN A 161 2.08 20.61 36.53
C GLN A 161 2.47 19.20 37.04
N ALA A 162 2.19 18.90 38.29
CA ALA A 162 2.48 17.58 38.86
C ALA A 162 1.57 16.51 38.23
N GLY A 163 0.30 16.81 38.07
CA GLY A 163 -0.65 15.93 37.40
C GLY A 163 -0.30 15.71 35.92
N ILE A 164 0.18 16.74 35.23
CA ILE A 164 0.63 16.62 33.82
C ILE A 164 1.86 15.69 33.74
N ALA A 165 2.84 15.86 34.62
CA ALA A 165 4.02 15.00 34.66
C ALA A 165 3.63 13.55 34.97
N ALA A 166 2.75 13.33 35.94
CA ALA A 166 2.27 12.00 36.32
C ALA A 166 1.54 11.28 35.18
N ILE A 167 0.65 11.98 34.44
CA ILE A 167 -0.05 11.36 33.31
C ILE A 167 0.90 11.05 32.17
N GLN A 168 1.90 11.89 31.88
CA GLN A 168 2.92 11.61 30.86
C GLN A 168 3.73 10.35 31.21
N GLU A 169 4.16 10.20 32.45
CA GLU A 169 4.87 9.00 32.90
C GLU A 169 3.97 7.75 32.78
N GLN A 170 2.71 7.85 33.18
CA GLN A 170 1.76 6.75 33.05
C GLN A 170 1.55 6.34 31.59
N LEU A 171 1.33 7.31 30.69
CA LEU A 171 1.16 7.05 29.25
C LEU A 171 2.39 6.37 28.64
N GLN A 172 3.60 6.75 29.07
CA GLN A 172 4.81 6.07 28.62
C GLN A 172 4.87 4.61 29.11
N LYS A 173 4.54 4.35 30.37
CA LYS A 173 4.49 2.98 30.92
C LYS A 173 3.45 2.12 30.17
N ASP A 174 2.27 2.66 29.95
CA ASP A 174 1.19 1.97 29.25
C ASP A 174 1.57 1.70 27.77
N THR A 175 2.28 2.63 27.12
CA THR A 175 2.81 2.44 25.77
C THR A 175 3.75 1.24 25.71
N PHE A 176 4.71 1.15 26.62
CA PHE A 176 5.65 0.02 26.65
C PHE A 176 4.95 -1.30 27.01
N ALA A 177 3.97 -1.27 27.90
CA ALA A 177 3.18 -2.46 28.25
C ALA A 177 2.39 -2.98 27.04
N LYS A 178 1.63 -2.11 26.35
CA LYS A 178 0.90 -2.46 25.12
C LYS A 178 1.85 -2.95 24.02
N ALA A 179 2.98 -2.28 23.82
CA ALA A 179 3.96 -2.69 22.82
C ALA A 179 4.57 -4.06 23.12
N LYS A 180 4.78 -4.39 24.38
CA LYS A 180 5.26 -5.71 24.80
C LYS A 180 4.25 -6.81 24.50
N GLU A 181 2.96 -6.53 24.70
CA GLU A 181 1.87 -7.47 24.36
C GLU A 181 1.73 -7.69 22.85
N MET A 182 1.88 -6.64 22.06
CA MET A 182 1.84 -6.71 20.59
C MET A 182 3.07 -7.42 19.99
N GLY A 183 4.19 -7.44 20.69
CA GLY A 183 5.46 -7.94 20.20
C GLY A 183 6.18 -6.94 19.28
N LYS A 184 7.48 -7.18 19.08
CA LYS A 184 8.29 -6.33 18.21
C LYS A 184 8.01 -6.63 16.73
N PRO A 185 7.85 -5.62 15.88
CA PRO A 185 7.81 -5.82 14.45
C PRO A 185 9.07 -6.54 13.97
N LYS A 186 8.88 -7.66 13.30
CA LYS A 186 10.00 -8.46 12.77
C LYS A 186 9.57 -9.13 11.47
N PHE A 187 10.42 -9.04 10.47
CA PHE A 187 10.18 -9.76 9.21
C PHE A 187 10.38 -11.27 9.42
N THR A 188 9.51 -12.06 8.83
CA THR A 188 9.65 -13.51 8.75
C THR A 188 10.84 -13.90 7.87
N ASP A 189 11.30 -15.13 7.97
CA ASP A 189 12.38 -15.63 7.12
C ASP A 189 12.02 -15.55 5.63
N ALA A 190 10.76 -15.84 5.27
CA ALA A 190 10.26 -15.74 3.91
C ALA A 190 10.28 -14.28 3.39
N GLN A 191 9.91 -13.31 4.22
CA GLN A 191 10.00 -11.90 3.87
C GLN A 191 11.46 -11.46 3.71
N ARG A 192 12.35 -11.87 4.63
CA ARG A 192 13.78 -11.56 4.55
C ARG A 192 14.40 -12.13 3.29
N GLU A 193 14.11 -13.39 2.95
CA GLU A 193 14.56 -14.01 1.72
C GLU A 193 14.08 -13.24 0.50
N ALA A 194 12.79 -12.96 0.40
CA ALA A 194 12.22 -12.23 -0.74
C ALA A 194 12.84 -10.83 -0.88
N TYR A 195 12.90 -10.06 0.20
CA TYR A 195 13.42 -8.68 0.14
C TYR A 195 14.93 -8.59 -0.11
N THR A 196 15.69 -9.63 0.23
CA THR A 196 17.14 -9.69 -0.04
C THR A 196 17.50 -10.31 -1.39
N THR A 197 16.53 -10.90 -2.09
CA THR A 197 16.74 -11.54 -3.41
C THR A 197 16.01 -10.79 -4.53
N VAL A 198 14.69 -10.89 -4.57
CA VAL A 198 13.89 -10.24 -5.62
C VAL A 198 13.56 -8.77 -5.30
N GLY A 199 13.59 -8.40 -4.04
CA GLY A 199 13.28 -7.07 -3.56
C GLY A 199 11.80 -6.83 -3.30
N GLY A 200 11.46 -5.58 -3.05
CA GLY A 200 10.09 -5.14 -2.76
C GLY A 200 10.03 -3.81 -2.02
N THR A 201 8.92 -3.60 -1.32
CA THR A 201 8.65 -2.37 -0.54
C THR A 201 8.19 -2.71 0.88
N PRO A 202 9.08 -3.24 1.74
CA PRO A 202 8.72 -3.76 3.07
C PRO A 202 8.08 -2.71 3.99
N PHE A 203 8.29 -1.42 3.73
CA PHE A 203 7.68 -0.33 4.52
C PHE A 203 6.18 -0.14 4.28
N LEU A 204 5.59 -0.82 3.29
CA LEU A 204 4.15 -0.83 3.00
C LEU A 204 3.43 -2.04 3.63
N ASP A 205 4.18 -3.00 4.18
CA ASP A 205 3.61 -4.21 4.75
C ASP A 205 2.64 -3.90 5.89
N ASN A 206 1.51 -4.63 5.91
CA ASN A 206 0.42 -4.47 6.87
C ASN A 206 -0.25 -3.08 6.87
N ASP A 207 0.00 -2.28 5.84
CA ASP A 207 -0.56 -0.94 5.66
C ASP A 207 -1.44 -0.80 4.41
N TYR A 208 -1.26 -1.71 3.45
CA TYR A 208 -2.01 -1.81 2.19
C TYR A 208 -2.41 -3.25 1.94
N THR A 209 -3.58 -3.46 1.33
CA THR A 209 -4.03 -4.81 0.99
C THR A 209 -3.30 -5.33 -0.24
N VAL A 210 -2.53 -6.40 -0.06
CA VAL A 210 -1.95 -7.19 -1.14
C VAL A 210 -2.94 -8.28 -1.50
N PHE A 211 -3.47 -8.25 -2.73
CA PHE A 211 -4.56 -9.14 -3.15
C PHE A 211 -4.23 -10.03 -4.36
N GLY A 212 -2.96 -9.99 -4.80
CA GLY A 212 -2.47 -10.83 -5.89
C GLY A 212 -0.99 -10.64 -6.14
N GLU A 213 -0.51 -11.28 -7.20
CA GLU A 213 0.87 -11.17 -7.65
C GLU A 213 0.98 -11.35 -9.16
N VAL A 214 2.03 -10.81 -9.74
CA VAL A 214 2.40 -11.05 -11.14
C VAL A 214 2.91 -12.47 -11.29
N GLU A 215 2.29 -13.22 -12.21
CA GLU A 215 2.69 -14.58 -12.56
C GLU A 215 3.54 -14.59 -13.84
N GLU A 216 3.17 -13.75 -14.82
CA GLU A 216 3.89 -13.57 -16.07
C GLU A 216 4.00 -12.09 -16.44
N GLY A 217 5.06 -11.70 -17.16
CA GLY A 217 5.27 -10.34 -17.62
C GLY A 217 6.08 -9.46 -16.67
N MET A 218 6.95 -10.02 -15.82
CA MET A 218 7.85 -9.22 -14.99
C MET A 218 8.83 -8.37 -15.80
N ASP A 219 9.20 -8.80 -16.98
CA ASP A 219 10.00 -8.03 -17.96
C ASP A 219 9.22 -6.81 -18.47
N VAL A 220 7.90 -6.93 -18.66
CA VAL A 220 7.01 -5.81 -18.98
C VAL A 220 6.90 -4.83 -17.82
N ILE A 221 6.77 -5.32 -16.58
CA ILE A 221 6.79 -4.48 -15.38
C ILE A 221 8.11 -3.70 -15.30
N ASP A 222 9.24 -4.36 -15.55
CA ASP A 222 10.56 -3.72 -15.54
C ASP A 222 10.71 -2.72 -16.69
N ALA A 223 10.13 -2.96 -17.86
CA ALA A 223 10.06 -1.98 -18.93
C ALA A 223 9.24 -0.75 -18.54
N ILE A 224 8.08 -0.95 -17.93
CA ILE A 224 7.20 0.16 -17.48
C ILE A 224 7.89 1.00 -16.41
N GLN A 225 8.52 0.40 -15.39
CA GLN A 225 9.18 1.17 -14.33
C GLN A 225 10.37 2.02 -14.82
N ASN A 226 10.93 1.72 -15.98
CA ASN A 226 12.08 2.41 -16.55
C ASN A 226 11.71 3.49 -17.59
N VAL A 227 10.42 3.74 -17.86
CA VAL A 227 10.01 4.83 -18.74
C VAL A 227 10.36 6.19 -18.15
N ALA A 228 10.61 7.18 -19.02
CA ALA A 228 10.76 8.55 -18.58
C ALA A 228 9.44 9.07 -18.01
N THR A 229 9.50 9.81 -16.91
CA THR A 229 8.35 10.40 -16.22
C THR A 229 8.47 11.90 -16.10
N GLY A 230 7.35 12.58 -16.00
CA GLY A 230 7.24 14.03 -15.80
C GLY A 230 6.58 14.38 -14.47
N ALA A 231 5.89 15.50 -14.42
CA ALA A 231 5.19 15.98 -13.25
C ALA A 231 4.17 14.93 -12.75
N GLY A 232 4.10 14.75 -11.42
CA GLY A 232 3.24 13.75 -10.79
C GLY A 232 3.65 12.30 -11.07
N ASP A 233 4.90 12.05 -11.44
CA ASP A 233 5.43 10.73 -11.81
C ASP A 233 4.68 10.06 -12.97
N ARG A 234 3.97 10.84 -13.78
CA ARG A 234 3.28 10.35 -14.97
C ARG A 234 4.30 10.03 -16.07
N PRO A 235 4.22 8.86 -16.72
CA PRO A 235 5.03 8.55 -17.89
C PRO A 235 4.93 9.65 -18.96
N SER A 236 6.07 10.08 -19.51
CA SER A 236 6.13 11.12 -20.56
C SER A 236 5.44 10.64 -21.86
N THR A 237 5.50 9.33 -22.12
CA THR A 237 4.67 8.64 -23.12
C THR A 237 3.73 7.73 -22.35
N ASP A 238 2.44 7.92 -22.52
CA ASP A 238 1.43 7.18 -21.76
C ASP A 238 1.58 5.66 -21.94
N VAL A 239 1.57 4.94 -20.81
CA VAL A 239 1.49 3.48 -20.77
C VAL A 239 0.03 3.08 -20.59
N VAL A 240 -0.59 2.57 -21.64
CA VAL A 240 -2.02 2.30 -21.69
C VAL A 240 -2.31 0.85 -21.34
N MET A 241 -3.29 0.60 -20.49
CA MET A 241 -3.95 -0.70 -20.35
C MET A 241 -4.97 -0.84 -21.49
N ILE A 242 -4.59 -1.51 -22.55
CA ILE A 242 -5.42 -1.64 -23.77
C ILE A 242 -6.66 -2.48 -23.46
N GLU A 243 -6.46 -3.61 -22.79
CA GLU A 243 -7.50 -4.54 -22.38
C GLU A 243 -7.13 -5.20 -21.06
N VAL A 244 -8.09 -5.32 -20.16
CA VAL A 244 -7.95 -6.11 -18.92
C VAL A 244 -9.07 -7.13 -18.89
N LYS A 245 -8.71 -8.42 -18.87
CA LYS A 245 -9.69 -9.51 -18.94
C LYS A 245 -9.37 -10.66 -18.00
N VAL A 246 -10.41 -11.27 -17.49
CA VAL A 246 -10.30 -12.51 -16.71
C VAL A 246 -10.05 -13.67 -17.66
N ILE A 247 -9.04 -14.49 -17.40
CA ILE A 247 -8.63 -15.62 -18.24
C ILE A 247 -8.83 -16.98 -17.57
N GLU A 248 -8.92 -17.05 -16.25
CA GLU A 248 -9.27 -18.22 -15.44
C GLU A 248 -10.12 -17.84 -14.22
#